data_a57c0a7dc820d5136bd9013f6f184b70
#
_entry.id   a57c0a7dc820d5136bd9013f6f184b70
#
_cell.length_a   1.000
_cell.length_b   1.000
_cell.length_c   1.000
_cell.angle_alpha   90.00
_cell.angle_beta   90.00
_cell.angle_gamma   90.00
#
_symmetry.space_group_name_H-M   'P 1'
#
loop_
_entity.id
_entity.type
_entity.pdbx_description
1 polymer ?
#
loop_
_entity_poly.entity_id
_entity_poly.type
_entity_poly.pdbx_seq_one_letter_code
_entity_poly.pdbx_strand_id
1 'polypeptide(L)'
;MWKGWNWHDGNFGGSGLQPHKGTPSYGPADAKVTVVEFFDYQCIYCARLAPELEKVIKANPDVRFVFKEFPIFGQRWPASLSAAKTGLQIWKQKGADAYLNYHNAIYATGHNEGKLTDADISAAAKAVKFDAKTAPDVQGTLDGINTLAQQLGFSGTPALVVLPSAGASADNVTVIPGYTSAEALQQAISHAAGDTKK
;
A
#
# COMPACT_ATOMS: atom_id res chain seq x y z
N MET A 1 -10.52 20.41 2.68
CA MET A 1 -9.88 20.67 3.98
C MET A 1 -10.10 19.43 4.85
N TRP A 2 -9.09 18.59 4.99
CA TRP A 2 -9.13 17.35 5.78
C TRP A 2 -9.17 17.72 7.26
N LYS A 3 -10.36 17.63 7.87
CA LYS A 3 -10.56 17.86 9.31
C LYS A 3 -10.35 16.53 10.03
N GLY A 4 -9.19 16.28 10.59
CA GLY A 4 -9.00 15.11 11.45
C GLY A 4 -7.58 14.84 11.89
N TRP A 5 -6.60 15.40 11.25
CA TRP A 5 -5.21 15.24 11.66
C TRP A 5 -4.57 16.57 12.01
N ASN A 6 -3.99 16.62 13.20
CA ASN A 6 -3.26 17.79 13.63
C ASN A 6 -1.87 17.77 12.98
N TRP A 7 -1.80 18.27 11.75
CA TRP A 7 -0.58 18.39 10.95
C TRP A 7 0.50 19.23 11.63
N HIS A 8 0.12 19.94 12.70
CA HIS A 8 1.01 20.84 13.44
C HIS A 8 1.91 20.12 14.46
N ASP A 9 1.60 18.89 14.85
CA ASP A 9 2.37 18.19 15.89
C ASP A 9 3.65 17.51 15.37
N GLY A 10 3.96 17.63 14.07
CA GLY A 10 5.26 17.25 13.49
C GLY A 10 5.67 15.78 13.62
N ASN A 11 4.79 14.91 14.11
CA ASN A 11 5.14 13.51 14.43
C ASN A 11 4.71 12.52 13.33
N PHE A 12 5.06 12.82 12.09
CA PHE A 12 4.88 11.87 10.98
C PHE A 12 5.79 10.63 11.10
N GLY A 13 6.88 10.72 11.85
CA GLY A 13 7.81 9.62 12.07
C GLY A 13 7.27 8.49 12.96
N GLY A 14 6.26 8.79 13.82
CA GLY A 14 5.59 7.82 14.68
C GLY A 14 4.24 7.33 14.16
N SER A 15 3.82 7.78 12.98
CA SER A 15 2.44 7.68 12.50
C SER A 15 2.04 6.32 11.91
N GLY A 16 2.90 5.32 11.91
CA GLY A 16 2.63 4.05 11.22
C GLY A 16 2.67 4.13 9.69
N LEU A 17 2.90 5.31 9.11
CA LEU A 17 3.08 5.50 7.66
C LEU A 17 4.46 5.03 7.23
N GLN A 18 5.46 5.15 8.10
CA GLN A 18 6.82 4.70 7.80
C GLN A 18 6.92 3.18 7.77
N PRO A 19 7.87 2.62 7.01
CA PRO A 19 8.11 1.18 6.96
C PRO A 19 8.49 0.64 8.34
N HIS A 20 7.83 -0.44 8.75
CA HIS A 20 8.21 -1.22 9.93
C HIS A 20 8.14 -2.72 9.61
N LYS A 21 8.71 -3.57 10.47
CA LYS A 21 8.87 -5.02 10.21
C LYS A 21 7.57 -5.75 9.84
N GLY A 22 6.42 -5.26 10.27
CA GLY A 22 5.11 -5.87 10.00
C GLY A 22 4.46 -5.42 8.69
N THR A 23 5.02 -4.43 7.99
CA THR A 23 4.37 -3.82 6.84
C THR A 23 5.14 -4.09 5.56
N PRO A 24 4.48 -4.66 4.52
CA PRO A 24 5.09 -4.83 3.22
C PRO A 24 5.64 -3.52 2.66
N SER A 25 6.87 -3.59 2.17
CA SER A 25 7.52 -2.45 1.55
C SER A 25 8.51 -2.89 0.48
N TYR A 26 8.74 -2.03 -0.51
CA TYR A 26 9.63 -2.25 -1.62
C TYR A 26 10.51 -1.01 -1.84
N GLY A 27 11.77 -1.20 -2.17
CA GLY A 27 12.75 -0.13 -2.34
C GLY A 27 13.72 0.01 -1.16
N PRO A 28 14.69 0.93 -1.25
CA PRO A 28 15.79 1.04 -0.29
C PRO A 28 15.31 1.46 1.11
N ALA A 29 15.99 0.93 2.14
CA ALA A 29 15.64 1.25 3.53
C ALA A 29 15.94 2.71 3.92
N ASP A 30 16.92 3.32 3.25
CA ASP A 30 17.39 4.69 3.45
C ASP A 30 16.80 5.68 2.42
N ALA A 31 15.71 5.30 1.74
CA ALA A 31 15.00 6.16 0.80
C ALA A 31 14.62 7.49 1.44
N LYS A 32 14.81 8.58 0.70
CA LYS A 32 14.45 9.94 1.15
C LYS A 32 12.96 10.24 1.02
N VAL A 33 12.26 9.52 0.14
CA VAL A 33 10.82 9.65 -0.09
C VAL A 33 10.16 8.31 0.10
N THR A 34 9.01 8.33 0.76
CA THR A 34 8.13 7.17 0.97
C THR A 34 6.78 7.42 0.30
N VAL A 35 6.30 6.44 -0.44
CA VAL A 35 4.94 6.37 -0.98
C VAL A 35 4.19 5.29 -0.25
N VAL A 36 3.06 5.62 0.35
CA VAL A 36 2.21 4.68 1.10
C VAL A 36 0.89 4.53 0.37
N GLU A 37 0.49 3.30 0.08
CA GLU A 37 -0.80 2.99 -0.53
C GLU A 37 -1.65 2.14 0.43
N PHE A 38 -2.87 2.60 0.69
CA PHE A 38 -3.95 1.82 1.31
C PHE A 38 -4.86 1.29 0.19
N PHE A 39 -5.03 -0.01 0.11
CA PHE A 39 -5.70 -0.63 -1.04
C PHE A 39 -6.51 -1.88 -0.67
N ASP A 40 -7.44 -2.24 -1.55
CA ASP A 40 -8.19 -3.50 -1.52
C ASP A 40 -8.09 -4.16 -2.90
N TYR A 41 -7.79 -5.45 -2.94
CA TYR A 41 -7.63 -6.19 -4.20
C TYR A 41 -8.89 -6.22 -5.05
N GLN A 42 -10.08 -6.09 -4.46
CA GLN A 42 -11.34 -6.07 -5.20
C GLN A 42 -11.87 -4.67 -5.52
N CYS A 43 -11.12 -3.62 -5.18
CA CYS A 43 -11.43 -2.26 -5.57
C CYS A 43 -11.04 -2.02 -7.04
N ILE A 44 -12.00 -1.64 -7.89
CA ILE A 44 -11.75 -1.35 -9.32
C ILE A 44 -10.74 -0.21 -9.51
N TYR A 45 -10.76 0.80 -8.66
CA TYR A 45 -9.83 1.92 -8.75
C TYR A 45 -8.41 1.55 -8.30
N CYS A 46 -8.28 0.62 -7.33
CA CYS A 46 -6.98 0.03 -6.98
C CYS A 46 -6.43 -0.80 -8.15
N ALA A 47 -7.29 -1.58 -8.82
CA ALA A 47 -6.90 -2.34 -10.01
C ALA A 47 -6.42 -1.43 -11.16
N ARG A 48 -7.05 -0.26 -11.32
CA ARG A 48 -6.61 0.75 -12.31
C ARG A 48 -5.30 1.43 -11.91
N LEU A 49 -5.08 1.61 -10.61
CA LEU A 49 -3.85 2.22 -10.09
C LEU A 49 -2.64 1.27 -10.18
N ALA A 50 -2.84 -0.03 -10.03
CA ALA A 50 -1.75 -1.00 -9.96
C ALA A 50 -0.73 -0.90 -11.12
N PRO A 51 -1.12 -0.82 -12.41
CA PRO A 51 -0.17 -0.64 -13.50
C PRO A 51 0.51 0.74 -13.49
N GLU A 52 -0.16 1.79 -13.03
CA GLU A 52 0.44 3.12 -12.88
C GLU A 52 1.49 3.12 -11.77
N LEU A 53 1.18 2.49 -10.64
CA LEU A 53 2.11 2.33 -9.53
C LEU A 53 3.34 1.49 -9.93
N GLU A 54 3.16 0.44 -10.70
CA GLU A 54 4.27 -0.37 -11.23
C GLU A 54 5.23 0.45 -12.10
N LYS A 55 4.71 1.35 -12.95
CA LYS A 55 5.53 2.28 -13.74
C LYS A 55 6.35 3.20 -12.82
N VAL A 56 5.71 3.74 -11.77
CA VAL A 56 6.36 4.65 -10.83
C VAL A 56 7.42 3.92 -10.00
N ILE A 57 7.17 2.69 -9.55
CA ILE A 57 8.16 1.86 -8.86
C ILE A 57 9.40 1.65 -9.74
N LYS A 58 9.22 1.28 -11.01
CA LYS A 58 10.31 1.07 -11.95
C LYS A 58 11.11 2.35 -12.25
N ALA A 59 10.43 3.48 -12.30
CA ALA A 59 11.06 4.78 -12.59
C ALA A 59 11.77 5.39 -11.37
N ASN A 60 11.51 4.92 -10.16
CA ASN A 60 12.02 5.48 -8.91
C ASN A 60 12.66 4.41 -8.01
N PRO A 61 13.82 3.85 -8.42
CA PRO A 61 14.48 2.80 -7.64
C PRO A 61 15.03 3.29 -6.28
N ASP A 62 15.07 4.59 -6.06
CA ASP A 62 15.52 5.29 -4.85
C ASP A 62 14.37 5.64 -3.88
N VAL A 63 13.12 5.39 -4.27
CA VAL A 63 11.92 5.65 -3.47
C VAL A 63 11.48 4.38 -2.76
N ARG A 64 10.96 4.51 -1.54
CA ARG A 64 10.36 3.41 -0.79
C ARG A 64 8.85 3.42 -0.95
N PHE A 65 8.32 2.26 -1.31
CA PHE A 65 6.88 2.01 -1.45
C PHE A 65 6.43 1.15 -0.28
N VAL A 66 5.37 1.57 0.41
CA VAL A 66 4.78 0.88 1.57
C VAL A 66 3.35 0.51 1.23
N PHE A 67 3.02 -0.77 1.41
CA PHE A 67 1.72 -1.33 1.07
C PHE A 67 0.91 -1.59 2.34
N LYS A 68 -0.26 -0.99 2.43
CA LYS A 68 -1.21 -1.14 3.55
C LYS A 68 -2.43 -1.92 3.05
N GLU A 69 -2.46 -3.21 3.36
CA GLU A 69 -3.61 -4.07 3.09
C GLU A 69 -4.83 -3.54 3.86
N PHE A 70 -5.78 -2.96 3.14
CA PHE A 70 -6.96 -2.32 3.72
C PHE A 70 -8.23 -2.89 3.06
N PRO A 71 -8.64 -4.14 3.42
CA PRO A 71 -9.73 -4.87 2.78
C PRO A 71 -11.10 -4.34 3.20
N ILE A 72 -11.46 -3.13 2.77
CA ILE A 72 -12.73 -2.45 3.11
C ILE A 72 -13.96 -3.22 2.63
N PHE A 73 -13.82 -4.01 1.58
CA PHE A 73 -14.89 -4.84 1.03
C PHE A 73 -14.98 -6.24 1.64
N GLY A 74 -14.15 -6.55 2.66
CA GLY A 74 -14.06 -7.89 3.24
C GLY A 74 -15.36 -8.46 3.80
N GLN A 75 -16.27 -7.61 4.29
CA GLN A 75 -17.60 -8.05 4.74
C GLN A 75 -18.53 -8.41 3.58
N ARG A 76 -18.45 -7.67 2.47
CA ARG A 76 -19.26 -7.91 1.28
C ARG A 76 -18.69 -9.03 0.41
N TRP A 77 -17.38 -9.05 0.28
CA TRP A 77 -16.61 -9.99 -0.56
C TRP A 77 -15.46 -10.59 0.26
N PRO A 78 -15.68 -11.75 0.89
CA PRO A 78 -14.68 -12.34 1.81
C PRO A 78 -13.29 -12.56 1.21
N ALA A 79 -13.20 -12.73 -0.11
CA ALA A 79 -11.92 -12.87 -0.81
C ALA A 79 -11.03 -11.62 -0.68
N SER A 80 -11.56 -10.42 -0.46
CA SER A 80 -10.77 -9.23 -0.14
C SER A 80 -9.93 -9.44 1.12
N LEU A 81 -10.54 -9.96 2.18
CA LEU A 81 -9.86 -10.25 3.43
C LEU A 81 -8.88 -11.42 3.29
N SER A 82 -9.27 -12.48 2.59
CA SER A 82 -8.39 -13.64 2.34
C SER A 82 -7.16 -13.24 1.55
N ALA A 83 -7.30 -12.43 0.51
CA ALA A 83 -6.20 -11.93 -0.30
C ALA A 83 -5.25 -11.04 0.53
N ALA A 84 -5.78 -10.14 1.35
CA ALA A 84 -4.99 -9.28 2.23
C ALA A 84 -4.19 -10.08 3.26
N LYS A 85 -4.83 -11.03 3.94
CA LYS A 85 -4.16 -11.94 4.89
C LYS A 85 -3.02 -12.71 4.23
N THR A 86 -3.29 -13.31 3.09
CA THR A 86 -2.28 -14.09 2.34
C THR A 86 -1.12 -13.20 1.90
N GLY A 87 -1.37 -11.98 1.44
CA GLY A 87 -0.32 -11.02 1.11
C GLY A 87 0.60 -10.71 2.28
N LEU A 88 0.04 -10.40 3.46
CA LEU A 88 0.83 -10.15 4.67
C LEU A 88 1.62 -11.39 5.14
N GLN A 89 1.05 -12.58 4.99
CA GLN A 89 1.73 -13.84 5.31
C GLN A 89 2.89 -14.10 4.36
N ILE A 90 2.71 -13.85 3.07
CA ILE A 90 3.79 -13.93 2.06
C ILE A 90 4.90 -12.95 2.38
N TRP A 91 4.57 -11.71 2.73
CA TRP A 91 5.55 -10.73 3.17
C TRP A 91 6.42 -11.25 4.32
N LYS A 92 5.79 -11.78 5.36
CA LYS A 92 6.50 -12.30 6.53
C LYS A 92 7.35 -13.55 6.22
N GLN A 93 6.91 -14.41 5.30
CA GLN A 93 7.63 -15.64 4.94
C GLN A 93 8.71 -15.43 3.88
N LYS A 94 8.45 -14.59 2.88
CA LYS A 94 9.19 -14.57 1.61
C LYS A 94 9.79 -13.19 1.29
N GLY A 95 9.37 -12.13 1.97
CA GLY A 95 9.90 -10.77 1.77
C GLY A 95 9.32 -10.01 0.58
N ALA A 96 10.03 -8.94 0.19
CA ALA A 96 9.52 -7.90 -0.69
C ALA A 96 9.20 -8.38 -2.11
N ASP A 97 10.12 -9.08 -2.75
CA ASP A 97 9.94 -9.51 -4.15
C ASP A 97 8.76 -10.49 -4.30
N ALA A 98 8.63 -11.44 -3.37
CA ALA A 98 7.53 -12.39 -3.39
C ALA A 98 6.19 -11.67 -3.12
N TYR A 99 6.17 -10.71 -2.19
CA TYR A 99 4.98 -9.92 -1.91
C TYR A 99 4.54 -9.11 -3.14
N LEU A 100 5.46 -8.38 -3.78
CA LEU A 100 5.13 -7.56 -4.94
C LEU A 100 4.66 -8.43 -6.12
N ASN A 101 5.30 -9.59 -6.34
CA ASN A 101 4.87 -10.55 -7.36
C ASN A 101 3.46 -11.09 -7.09
N TYR A 102 3.14 -11.41 -5.83
CA TYR A 102 1.80 -11.82 -5.43
C TYR A 102 0.77 -10.70 -5.68
N HIS A 103 1.06 -9.49 -5.20
CA HIS A 103 0.21 -8.31 -5.38
C HIS A 103 -0.11 -8.08 -6.86
N ASN A 104 0.90 -8.07 -7.71
CA ASN A 104 0.73 -7.86 -9.14
C ASN A 104 -0.02 -9.01 -9.82
N ALA A 105 0.22 -10.26 -9.39
CA ALA A 105 -0.48 -11.43 -9.92
C ALA A 105 -1.99 -11.38 -9.62
N ILE A 106 -2.40 -10.95 -8.43
CA ILE A 106 -3.82 -10.79 -8.10
C ILE A 106 -4.46 -9.75 -9.03
N TYR A 107 -3.86 -8.57 -9.19
CA TYR A 107 -4.40 -7.54 -10.08
C TYR A 107 -4.38 -7.96 -11.55
N ALA A 108 -3.40 -8.75 -11.98
CA ALA A 108 -3.31 -9.26 -13.35
C ALA A 108 -4.45 -10.22 -13.73
N THR A 109 -5.16 -10.81 -12.75
CA THR A 109 -6.36 -11.62 -13.02
C THR A 109 -7.49 -10.80 -13.64
N GLY A 110 -7.54 -9.49 -13.39
CA GLY A 110 -8.66 -8.62 -13.72
C GLY A 110 -9.93 -8.88 -12.90
N HIS A 111 -9.87 -9.81 -11.95
CA HIS A 111 -11.01 -10.18 -11.10
C HIS A 111 -11.09 -9.22 -9.90
N ASN A 112 -12.10 -8.35 -9.91
CA ASN A 112 -12.40 -7.41 -8.84
C ASN A 112 -13.92 -7.30 -8.65
N GLU A 113 -14.35 -6.51 -7.70
CA GLU A 113 -15.76 -6.25 -7.41
C GLU A 113 -16.62 -7.53 -7.21
N GLY A 114 -16.11 -8.44 -6.40
CA GLY A 114 -16.76 -9.71 -6.06
C GLY A 114 -16.39 -10.87 -6.99
N LYS A 115 -15.51 -10.67 -7.98
CA LYS A 115 -15.10 -11.72 -8.92
C LYS A 115 -13.81 -12.43 -8.52
N LEU A 116 -13.04 -11.91 -7.56
CA LEU A 116 -11.84 -12.56 -7.07
C LEU A 116 -12.22 -13.85 -6.36
N THR A 117 -11.53 -14.94 -6.69
CA THR A 117 -11.80 -16.28 -6.17
C THR A 117 -10.67 -16.78 -5.28
N ASP A 118 -10.95 -17.76 -4.43
CA ASP A 118 -9.93 -18.46 -3.65
C ASP A 118 -8.92 -19.17 -4.55
N ALA A 119 -9.33 -19.62 -5.75
CA ALA A 119 -8.45 -20.20 -6.73
C ALA A 119 -7.44 -19.19 -7.29
N ASP A 120 -7.86 -17.94 -7.53
CA ASP A 120 -6.96 -16.86 -7.95
C ASP A 120 -5.91 -16.57 -6.89
N ILE A 121 -6.34 -16.47 -5.63
CA ILE A 121 -5.45 -16.23 -4.48
C ILE A 121 -4.46 -17.37 -4.31
N SER A 122 -4.94 -18.62 -4.36
CA SER A 122 -4.12 -19.81 -4.25
C SER A 122 -3.09 -19.92 -5.37
N ALA A 123 -3.47 -19.61 -6.61
CA ALA A 123 -2.57 -19.62 -7.76
C ALA A 123 -1.45 -18.57 -7.61
N ALA A 124 -1.79 -17.33 -7.20
CA ALA A 124 -0.83 -16.27 -6.97
C ALA A 124 0.12 -16.61 -5.81
N ALA A 125 -0.39 -17.17 -4.72
CA ALA A 125 0.41 -17.60 -3.58
C ALA A 125 1.36 -18.75 -3.93
N LYS A 126 0.89 -19.73 -4.70
CA LYS A 126 1.71 -20.86 -5.18
C LYS A 126 2.84 -20.39 -6.08
N ALA A 127 2.60 -19.40 -6.94
CA ALA A 127 3.61 -18.86 -7.85
C ALA A 127 4.82 -18.29 -7.10
N VAL A 128 4.62 -17.76 -5.90
CA VAL A 128 5.69 -17.26 -5.03
C VAL A 128 6.14 -18.28 -3.97
N LYS A 129 5.74 -19.53 -4.10
CA LYS A 129 6.12 -20.64 -3.21
C LYS A 129 5.73 -20.40 -1.74
N PHE A 130 4.57 -19.79 -1.53
CA PHE A 130 4.01 -19.60 -0.19
C PHE A 130 3.63 -20.96 0.44
N ASP A 131 3.94 -21.11 1.73
CA ASP A 131 3.55 -22.29 2.50
C ASP A 131 2.45 -21.92 3.51
N ALA A 132 1.22 -22.30 3.18
CA ALA A 132 0.07 -22.05 4.05
C ALA A 132 0.13 -22.79 5.41
N LYS A 133 0.89 -23.90 5.51
CA LYS A 133 1.01 -24.69 6.74
C LYS A 133 1.79 -23.97 7.83
N THR A 134 2.72 -23.11 7.43
CA THR A 134 3.57 -22.32 8.34
C THR A 134 3.22 -20.83 8.31
N ALA A 135 2.01 -20.51 7.82
CA ALA A 135 1.56 -19.13 7.70
C ALA A 135 1.46 -18.45 9.07
N PRO A 136 2.10 -17.28 9.26
CA PRO A 136 2.03 -16.56 10.50
C PRO A 136 0.66 -15.91 10.71
N ASP A 137 0.31 -15.65 11.98
CA ASP A 137 -0.83 -14.77 12.27
C ASP A 137 -0.51 -13.31 11.87
N VAL A 138 -1.48 -12.68 11.20
CA VAL A 138 -1.38 -11.31 10.67
C VAL A 138 -2.56 -10.43 11.09
N GLN A 139 -3.46 -10.94 11.94
CA GLN A 139 -4.66 -10.20 12.33
C GLN A 139 -4.30 -8.86 13.00
N GLY A 140 -3.33 -8.86 13.90
CA GLY A 140 -2.88 -7.62 14.55
C GLY A 140 -2.34 -6.58 13.56
N THR A 141 -1.71 -7.01 12.46
CA THR A 141 -1.27 -6.09 11.39
C THR A 141 -2.46 -5.48 10.66
N LEU A 142 -3.46 -6.28 10.31
CA LEU A 142 -4.69 -5.78 9.66
C LEU A 142 -5.45 -4.80 10.56
N ASP A 143 -5.60 -5.13 11.85
CA ASP A 143 -6.27 -4.27 12.83
C ASP A 143 -5.53 -2.93 12.97
N GLY A 144 -4.20 -2.96 13.01
CA GLY A 144 -3.37 -1.77 13.07
C GLY A 144 -3.50 -0.89 11.82
N ILE A 145 -3.55 -1.49 10.61
CA ILE A 145 -3.77 -0.77 9.36
C ILE A 145 -5.16 -0.12 9.35
N ASN A 146 -6.19 -0.85 9.76
CA ASN A 146 -7.55 -0.32 9.85
C ASN A 146 -7.62 0.87 10.83
N THR A 147 -7.01 0.75 11.99
CA THR A 147 -6.94 1.84 12.99
C THR A 147 -6.22 3.07 12.41
N LEU A 148 -5.09 2.87 11.73
CA LEU A 148 -4.34 3.95 11.09
C LEU A 148 -5.17 4.65 10.01
N ALA A 149 -5.84 3.87 9.13
CA ALA A 149 -6.71 4.41 8.10
C ALA A 149 -7.83 5.28 8.68
N GLN A 150 -8.46 4.83 9.77
CA GLN A 150 -9.49 5.59 10.48
C GLN A 150 -8.92 6.89 11.07
N GLN A 151 -7.76 6.84 11.70
CA GLN A 151 -7.08 8.03 12.25
C GLN A 151 -6.73 9.04 11.16
N LEU A 152 -6.37 8.57 9.96
CA LEU A 152 -6.12 9.40 8.79
C LEU A 152 -7.40 9.89 8.10
N GLY A 153 -8.57 9.40 8.52
CA GLY A 153 -9.86 9.72 7.92
C GLY A 153 -10.08 9.06 6.55
N PHE A 154 -9.38 7.96 6.26
CA PHE A 154 -9.59 7.20 5.04
C PHE A 154 -10.81 6.30 5.18
N SER A 155 -11.77 6.45 4.25
CA SER A 155 -13.00 5.64 4.18
C SER A 155 -13.13 4.89 2.87
N GLY A 156 -12.17 5.02 1.97
CA GLY A 156 -12.16 4.41 0.64
C GLY A 156 -10.77 4.02 0.18
N THR A 157 -10.71 3.27 -0.91
CA THR A 157 -9.47 2.84 -1.57
C THR A 157 -9.50 3.18 -3.06
N PRO A 158 -8.32 3.39 -3.69
CA PRO A 158 -7.04 3.56 -3.03
C PRO A 158 -6.95 4.87 -2.26
N ALA A 159 -6.10 4.93 -1.24
CA ALA A 159 -5.66 6.18 -0.63
C ALA A 159 -4.14 6.18 -0.55
N LEU A 160 -3.50 7.26 -0.98
CA LEU A 160 -2.05 7.34 -1.00
C LEU A 160 -1.58 8.52 -0.16
N VAL A 161 -0.42 8.32 0.45
CA VAL A 161 0.33 9.39 1.12
C VAL A 161 1.74 9.38 0.58
N VAL A 162 2.19 10.51 0.07
CA VAL A 162 3.57 10.70 -0.40
C VAL A 162 4.25 11.69 0.52
N LEU A 163 5.35 11.29 1.14
CA LEU A 163 6.01 12.08 2.16
C LEU A 163 7.53 11.89 2.15
N PRO A 164 8.31 12.89 2.60
CA PRO A 164 9.71 12.64 2.91
C PRO A 164 9.82 11.64 4.06
N SER A 165 10.81 10.75 4.00
CA SER A 165 11.04 9.72 5.02
C SER A 165 11.48 10.30 6.36
N ALA A 166 11.97 11.55 6.36
CA ALA A 166 12.29 12.33 7.54
C ALA A 166 11.90 13.79 7.32
N GLY A 167 11.47 14.48 8.38
CA GLY A 167 11.10 15.89 8.31
C GLY A 167 9.79 16.17 7.55
N ALA A 168 8.85 15.23 7.58
CA ALA A 168 7.53 15.40 6.97
C ALA A 168 6.74 16.51 7.67
N SER A 169 6.10 17.37 6.88
CA SER A 169 5.27 18.50 7.34
C SER A 169 4.10 18.69 6.38
N ALA A 170 3.16 19.57 6.75
CA ALA A 170 2.03 19.89 5.88
C ALA A 170 2.45 20.43 4.50
N ASP A 171 3.64 21.04 4.40
CA ASP A 171 4.12 21.67 3.18
C ASP A 171 4.80 20.72 2.19
N ASN A 172 5.16 19.50 2.62
CA ASN A 172 5.89 18.54 1.80
C ASN A 172 5.27 17.14 1.75
N VAL A 173 4.04 17.00 2.28
CA VAL A 173 3.24 15.76 2.22
C VAL A 173 2.10 15.94 1.24
N THR A 174 1.89 14.95 0.40
CA THR A 174 0.73 14.90 -0.51
C THR A 174 -0.17 13.73 -0.13
N VAL A 175 -1.45 13.99 0.09
CA VAL A 175 -2.49 12.97 0.32
C VAL A 175 -3.38 12.89 -0.92
N ILE A 176 -3.55 11.69 -1.45
CA ILE A 176 -4.34 11.43 -2.65
C ILE A 176 -5.47 10.46 -2.29
N PRO A 177 -6.71 10.94 -2.10
CA PRO A 177 -7.85 10.12 -1.73
C PRO A 177 -8.54 9.54 -2.98
N GLY A 178 -7.94 8.56 -3.63
CA GLY A 178 -8.50 7.92 -4.82
C GLY A 178 -7.46 7.59 -5.87
N TYR A 179 -7.94 7.27 -7.07
CA TYR A 179 -7.10 6.98 -8.22
C TYR A 179 -6.24 8.19 -8.60
N THR A 180 -5.01 7.90 -9.02
CA THR A 180 -4.09 8.90 -9.59
C THR A 180 -3.31 8.30 -10.77
N SER A 181 -2.79 9.15 -11.64
CA SER A 181 -1.90 8.74 -12.73
C SER A 181 -0.45 8.60 -12.25
N ALA A 182 0.34 7.86 -13.01
CA ALA A 182 1.79 7.77 -12.78
C ALA A 182 2.45 9.16 -12.79
N GLU A 183 2.02 10.04 -13.68
CA GLU A 183 2.55 11.42 -13.78
C GLU A 183 2.26 12.23 -12.52
N ALA A 184 1.01 12.23 -12.04
CA ALA A 184 0.63 12.94 -10.82
C ALA A 184 1.35 12.38 -9.59
N LEU A 185 1.53 11.07 -9.52
CA LEU A 185 2.28 10.43 -8.44
C LEU A 185 3.76 10.80 -8.49
N GLN A 186 4.36 10.89 -9.69
CA GLN A 186 5.73 11.36 -9.86
C GLN A 186 5.89 12.82 -9.41
N GLN A 187 4.93 13.67 -9.69
CA GLN A 187 4.93 15.06 -9.20
C GLN A 187 4.89 15.12 -7.66
N ALA A 188 4.08 14.28 -7.03
CA ALA A 188 4.02 14.18 -5.56
C ALA A 188 5.36 13.70 -4.97
N ILE A 189 6.04 12.75 -5.62
CA ILE A 189 7.38 12.28 -5.23
C ILE A 189 8.39 13.43 -5.32
N SER A 190 8.41 14.17 -6.42
CA SER A 190 9.30 15.34 -6.60
C SER A 190 9.03 16.42 -5.56
N HIS A 191 7.77 16.65 -5.23
CA HIS A 191 7.38 17.59 -4.17
C HIS A 191 7.92 17.16 -2.79
N ALA A 192 7.74 15.89 -2.43
CA ALA A 192 8.25 15.34 -1.17
C ALA A 192 9.80 15.33 -1.12
N ALA A 193 10.47 15.20 -2.26
CA ALA A 193 11.93 15.27 -2.36
C ALA A 193 12.48 16.70 -2.22
N GLY A 194 11.63 17.72 -2.28
CA GLY A 194 12.04 19.12 -2.32
C GLY A 194 12.50 19.60 -3.69
N ASP A 195 12.24 18.84 -4.74
CA ASP A 195 12.55 19.19 -6.12
C ASP A 195 11.47 20.16 -6.66
N THR A 196 11.52 21.39 -6.21
CA THR A 196 10.69 22.45 -6.81
C THR A 196 11.23 22.73 -8.21
N LYS A 197 10.49 22.38 -9.25
CA LYS A 197 10.75 22.94 -10.57
C LYS A 197 10.73 24.46 -10.44
N LYS A 198 11.90 25.08 -10.63
CA LYS A 198 11.99 26.52 -10.89
C LYS A 198 11.36 26.84 -12.24
#